data_7c5172ae1c5c91d54f2ca847b2f272b3
#
_entry.id   7c5172ae1c5c91d54f2ca847b2f272b3
#
_cell.length_a   1.000
_cell.length_b   1.000
_cell.length_c   1.000
_cell.angle_alpha   90.00
_cell.angle_beta   90.00
_cell.angle_gamma   90.00
#
_symmetry.space_group_name_H-M   'P 1'
#
loop_
_entity.id
_entity.type
_entity.pdbx_description
1 polymer ?
#
loop_
_entity_poly.entity_id
_entity_poly.type
_entity_poly.pdbx_seq_one_letter_code
_entity_poly.pdbx_strand_id
1 'polypeptide(L)'
;MKRIVFGLLAVLSLAGVSGLSAQQGIRVGVSGGLLMPMGDYKKADKLGWLVGGDVTYWLTSAPIGIRADVQYSQTSEKSGVPAHTSKIIGGLAEVVYAFGKQADQIRPYILGGVGYYNVKFSAGGVSASESKVGFGGGAGIAFKVGTGSTRVFVEGKFVNVSTTGGSTTFLPIRAGIRFGGK
;
A
#
# COMPACT_ATOMS: atom_id res chain seq x y z
N MET A 1 -20.83 17.11 6.85
CA MET A 1 -19.48 17.68 7.05
C MET A 1 -18.33 16.69 6.85
N LYS A 2 -18.46 15.39 7.20
CA LYS A 2 -17.37 14.39 7.03
C LYS A 2 -16.99 14.08 5.57
N ARG A 3 -17.90 14.23 4.60
CA ARG A 3 -17.64 13.96 3.17
C ARG A 3 -16.80 15.05 2.48
N ILE A 4 -16.83 16.28 2.99
CA ILE A 4 -16.07 17.42 2.42
C ILE A 4 -14.58 17.33 2.81
N VAL A 5 -14.27 16.80 3.99
CA VAL A 5 -12.88 16.66 4.46
C VAL A 5 -12.09 15.64 3.63
N PHE A 6 -12.73 14.54 3.19
CA PHE A 6 -12.07 13.54 2.33
C PHE A 6 -11.78 14.09 0.91
N GLY A 7 -12.68 14.91 0.36
CA GLY A 7 -12.46 15.56 -0.92
C GLY A 7 -11.33 16.59 -0.88
N LEU A 8 -11.20 17.32 0.22
CA LEU A 8 -10.13 18.32 0.40
C LEU A 8 -8.75 17.68 0.56
N LEU A 9 -8.65 16.55 1.26
CA LEU A 9 -7.39 15.79 1.39
C LEU A 9 -6.90 15.21 0.06
N ALA A 10 -7.82 14.75 -0.80
CA ALA A 10 -7.48 14.24 -2.14
C ALA A 10 -7.03 15.36 -3.09
N VAL A 11 -7.59 16.56 -2.97
CA VAL A 11 -7.19 17.71 -3.79
C VAL A 11 -5.88 18.33 -3.32
N LEU A 12 -5.63 18.38 -2.00
CA LEU A 12 -4.34 18.85 -1.47
C LEU A 12 -3.17 17.93 -1.88
N SER A 13 -3.41 16.63 -2.03
CA SER A 13 -2.36 15.68 -2.47
C SER A 13 -1.96 15.89 -3.93
N LEU A 14 -2.86 16.34 -4.80
CA LEU A 14 -2.54 16.61 -6.21
C LEU A 14 -1.82 17.95 -6.44
N ALA A 15 -2.13 18.96 -5.64
CA ALA A 15 -1.47 20.29 -5.77
C ALA A 15 -0.02 20.27 -5.23
N GLY A 16 0.30 19.40 -4.27
CA GLY A 16 1.64 19.25 -3.70
C GLY A 16 2.64 18.50 -4.60
N VAL A 17 2.15 17.74 -5.58
CA VAL A 17 3.01 16.88 -6.44
C VAL A 17 3.91 17.70 -7.37
N SER A 18 3.48 18.90 -7.78
CA SER A 18 4.26 19.75 -8.70
C SER A 18 5.54 20.31 -8.06
N GLY A 19 5.56 20.54 -6.74
CA GLY A 19 6.74 21.04 -6.01
C GLY A 19 7.72 19.94 -5.62
N LEU A 20 7.26 18.71 -5.45
CA LEU A 20 8.09 17.55 -5.08
C LEU A 20 8.93 17.02 -6.25
N SER A 21 8.57 17.34 -7.48
CA SER A 21 9.32 16.94 -8.68
C SER A 21 10.73 17.55 -8.76
N ALA A 22 11.01 18.58 -7.97
CA ALA A 22 12.32 19.27 -7.94
C ALA A 22 13.31 18.65 -6.93
N GLN A 23 12.87 17.81 -6.00
CA GLN A 23 13.76 17.18 -5.03
C GLN A 23 14.32 15.87 -5.59
N GLN A 24 15.63 15.84 -5.80
CA GLN A 24 16.33 14.63 -6.21
C GLN A 24 16.12 13.52 -5.15
N GLY A 25 15.73 12.34 -5.63
CA GLY A 25 15.58 11.15 -4.78
C GLY A 25 14.18 10.89 -4.22
N ILE A 26 13.26 11.86 -4.18
CA ILE A 26 11.91 11.63 -3.66
C ILE A 26 10.94 11.23 -4.78
N ARG A 27 10.20 10.17 -4.54
CA ARG A 27 9.07 9.74 -5.39
C ARG A 27 7.80 9.62 -4.57
N VAL A 28 6.71 10.08 -5.14
CA VAL A 28 5.36 9.96 -4.56
C VAL A 28 4.52 9.08 -5.47
N GLY A 29 3.82 8.12 -4.90
CA GLY A 29 3.00 7.16 -5.62
C GLY A 29 1.56 7.13 -5.13
N VAL A 30 0.67 6.79 -6.07
CA VAL A 30 -0.72 6.43 -5.80
C VAL A 30 -1.03 5.09 -6.46
N SER A 31 -1.85 4.29 -5.81
CA SER A 31 -2.15 2.93 -6.28
C SER A 31 -3.55 2.48 -5.92
N GLY A 32 -4.05 1.52 -6.69
CA GLY A 32 -5.24 0.76 -6.41
C GLY A 32 -5.02 -0.71 -6.72
N GLY A 33 -5.86 -1.57 -6.19
CA GLY A 33 -5.70 -3.00 -6.42
C GLY A 33 -6.65 -3.88 -5.63
N LEU A 34 -6.24 -5.11 -5.45
CA LEU A 34 -6.97 -6.18 -4.80
C LEU A 34 -6.28 -6.61 -3.52
N LEU A 35 -7.05 -6.89 -2.49
CA LEU A 35 -6.58 -7.50 -1.26
C LEU A 35 -7.07 -8.94 -1.20
N MET A 36 -6.12 -9.87 -1.18
CA MET A 36 -6.41 -11.30 -1.08
C MET A 36 -6.22 -11.74 0.37
N PRO A 37 -7.30 -12.08 1.10
CA PRO A 37 -7.21 -12.69 2.42
C PRO A 37 -6.47 -14.03 2.36
N MET A 38 -5.64 -14.32 3.35
CA MET A 38 -4.88 -15.56 3.48
C MET A 38 -5.07 -16.19 4.87
N GLY A 39 -4.68 -17.46 5.03
CA GLY A 39 -4.78 -18.17 6.31
C GLY A 39 -6.21 -18.19 6.84
N ASP A 40 -6.39 -17.90 8.12
CA ASP A 40 -7.70 -17.87 8.78
C ASP A 40 -8.58 -16.73 8.28
N TYR A 41 -7.98 -15.60 7.90
CA TYR A 41 -8.69 -14.46 7.29
C TYR A 41 -9.43 -14.88 6.01
N LYS A 42 -8.85 -15.75 5.18
CA LYS A 42 -9.47 -16.31 3.97
C LYS A 42 -10.72 -17.17 4.27
N LYS A 43 -10.88 -17.69 5.47
CA LYS A 43 -12.04 -18.52 5.82
C LYS A 43 -13.31 -17.67 5.93
N ALA A 44 -13.20 -16.43 6.39
CA ALA A 44 -14.30 -15.51 6.64
C ALA A 44 -14.55 -14.52 5.50
N ASP A 45 -13.49 -14.02 4.86
CA ASP A 45 -13.54 -12.90 3.91
C ASP A 45 -13.23 -13.32 2.47
N LYS A 46 -13.87 -12.62 1.52
CA LYS A 46 -13.59 -12.69 0.07
C LYS A 46 -12.45 -11.75 -0.31
N LEU A 47 -12.06 -11.84 -1.59
CA LEU A 47 -11.26 -10.84 -2.27
C LEU A 47 -11.86 -9.44 -2.04
N GLY A 48 -11.02 -8.51 -1.63
CA GLY A 48 -11.38 -7.12 -1.43
C GLY A 48 -10.67 -6.19 -2.40
N TRP A 49 -10.93 -4.90 -2.25
CA TRP A 49 -10.25 -3.83 -2.96
C TRP A 49 -9.36 -3.04 -2.01
N LEU A 50 -8.38 -2.36 -2.57
CA LEU A 50 -7.51 -1.46 -1.84
C LEU A 50 -7.18 -0.21 -2.65
N VAL A 51 -6.90 0.87 -1.92
CA VAL A 51 -6.24 2.08 -2.44
C VAL A 51 -5.12 2.46 -1.49
N GLY A 52 -4.09 3.07 -2.02
CA GLY A 52 -2.96 3.47 -1.20
C GLY A 52 -2.09 4.53 -1.85
N GLY A 53 -1.15 5.02 -1.07
CA GLY A 53 -0.13 5.95 -1.50
C GLY A 53 1.21 5.66 -0.85
N ASP A 54 2.27 6.05 -1.53
CA ASP A 54 3.62 5.88 -0.99
C ASP A 54 4.50 7.11 -1.24
N VAL A 55 5.43 7.32 -0.35
CA VAL A 55 6.55 8.25 -0.54
C VAL A 55 7.83 7.46 -0.38
N THR A 56 8.67 7.46 -1.41
CA THR A 56 9.96 6.76 -1.41
C THR A 56 11.09 7.75 -1.56
N TYR A 57 12.06 7.71 -0.64
CA TYR A 57 13.33 8.42 -0.75
C TYR A 57 14.41 7.45 -1.22
N TRP A 58 15.03 7.74 -2.36
CA TRP A 58 16.12 6.93 -2.92
C TRP A 58 17.47 7.50 -2.51
N LEU A 59 18.34 6.65 -1.98
CA LEU A 59 19.72 7.02 -1.68
C LEU A 59 20.50 7.25 -2.98
N THR A 60 21.29 8.31 -3.01
CA THR A 60 22.02 8.74 -4.22
C THR A 60 23.11 7.73 -4.63
N SER A 61 23.72 7.06 -3.66
CA SER A 61 24.88 6.17 -3.86
C SER A 61 24.53 4.67 -3.84
N ALA A 62 23.28 4.31 -3.68
CA ALA A 62 22.87 2.91 -3.58
C ALA A 62 21.51 2.66 -4.25
N PRO A 63 21.26 1.44 -4.76
CA PRO A 63 19.97 1.06 -5.31
C PRO A 63 18.89 0.81 -4.23
N ILE A 64 19.02 1.52 -3.11
CA ILE A 64 18.18 1.38 -1.92
C ILE A 64 17.31 2.62 -1.76
N GLY A 65 16.05 2.40 -1.45
CA GLY A 65 15.09 3.44 -1.06
C GLY A 65 14.45 3.13 0.29
N ILE A 66 14.10 4.18 1.01
CA ILE A 66 13.26 4.10 2.20
C ILE A 66 11.88 4.60 1.81
N ARG A 67 10.86 3.81 2.11
CA ARG A 67 9.48 4.10 1.72
C ARG A 67 8.57 4.16 2.94
N ALA A 68 7.73 5.16 2.97
CA ALA A 68 6.52 5.18 3.78
C ALA A 68 5.34 4.84 2.87
N ASP A 69 4.60 3.81 3.21
CA ASP A 69 3.45 3.30 2.48
C ASP A 69 2.22 3.35 3.37
N VAL A 70 1.10 3.83 2.84
CA VAL A 70 -0.19 3.82 3.52
C VAL A 70 -1.24 3.21 2.61
N GLN A 71 -2.14 2.40 3.19
CA GLN A 71 -3.23 1.78 2.45
C GLN A 71 -4.52 1.75 3.24
N TYR A 72 -5.62 1.81 2.52
CA TYR A 72 -6.95 1.48 2.98
C TYR A 72 -7.48 0.33 2.14
N SER A 73 -8.08 -0.65 2.79
CA SER A 73 -8.69 -1.79 2.11
C SER A 73 -9.99 -2.22 2.77
N GLN A 74 -10.84 -2.85 1.98
CA GLN A 74 -12.11 -3.38 2.44
C GLN A 74 -12.37 -4.74 1.80
N THR A 75 -12.79 -5.69 2.64
CA THR A 75 -13.27 -7.01 2.25
C THR A 75 -14.69 -7.22 2.76
N SER A 76 -15.37 -8.20 2.22
CA SER A 76 -16.71 -8.60 2.62
C SER A 76 -16.74 -10.09 2.92
N GLU A 77 -17.75 -10.51 3.64
CA GLU A 77 -17.97 -11.90 4.05
C GLU A 77 -18.04 -12.88 2.87
N LYS A 78 -17.67 -14.12 3.10
CA LYS A 78 -17.96 -15.26 2.22
C LYS A 78 -19.41 -15.72 2.34
N SER A 79 -19.90 -16.36 1.27
CA SER A 79 -21.20 -17.04 1.31
C SER A 79 -21.22 -18.10 2.43
N GLY A 80 -22.26 -18.10 3.26
CA GLY A 80 -22.40 -19.00 4.41
C GLY A 80 -21.80 -18.48 5.72
N VAL A 81 -21.22 -17.29 5.73
CA VAL A 81 -20.76 -16.61 6.94
C VAL A 81 -21.70 -15.44 7.25
N PRO A 82 -21.99 -15.14 8.52
CA PRO A 82 -22.82 -13.96 8.87
C PRO A 82 -22.30 -12.68 8.22
N ALA A 83 -23.23 -11.84 7.76
CA ALA A 83 -22.91 -10.61 7.05
C ALA A 83 -21.99 -9.70 7.88
N HIS A 84 -20.81 -9.40 7.36
CA HIS A 84 -19.85 -8.51 7.97
C HIS A 84 -18.99 -7.78 6.93
N THR A 85 -18.33 -6.75 7.38
CA THR A 85 -17.35 -6.01 6.58
C THR A 85 -16.08 -5.83 7.38
N SER A 86 -14.97 -6.21 6.79
CA SER A 86 -13.64 -5.98 7.35
C SER A 86 -12.97 -4.81 6.64
N LYS A 87 -12.50 -3.83 7.41
CA LYS A 87 -11.78 -2.65 6.91
C LYS A 87 -10.40 -2.63 7.54
N ILE A 88 -9.38 -2.46 6.73
CA ILE A 88 -8.00 -2.35 7.20
C ILE A 88 -7.44 -1.03 6.71
N ILE A 89 -6.98 -0.22 7.66
CA ILE A 89 -6.17 0.95 7.39
C ILE A 89 -4.82 0.76 8.06
N GLY A 90 -3.75 1.02 7.35
CA GLY A 90 -2.43 0.87 7.94
C GLY A 90 -1.34 1.38 7.03
N GLY A 91 -0.12 1.33 7.55
CA GLY A 91 1.06 1.74 6.83
C GLY A 91 2.29 0.97 7.24
N LEU A 92 3.24 0.91 6.33
CA LEU A 92 4.55 0.28 6.48
C LEU A 92 5.66 1.31 6.26
N ALA A 93 6.68 1.24 7.09
CA ALA A 93 8.00 1.77 6.77
C ALA A 93 8.81 0.63 6.15
N GLU A 94 9.25 0.81 4.91
CA GLU A 94 9.82 -0.24 4.07
C GLU A 94 11.22 0.16 3.59
N VAL A 95 12.11 -0.82 3.49
CA VAL A 95 13.32 -0.73 2.68
C VAL A 95 13.02 -1.35 1.32
N VAL A 96 13.36 -0.63 0.26
CA VAL A 96 13.18 -1.05 -1.13
C VAL A 96 14.54 -1.22 -1.77
N TYR A 97 14.82 -2.37 -2.34
CA TYR A 97 16.00 -2.61 -3.17
C TYR A 97 15.57 -2.77 -4.62
N ALA A 98 16.04 -1.89 -5.49
CA ALA A 98 15.70 -1.95 -6.91
C ALA A 98 16.89 -2.41 -7.75
N PHE A 99 16.65 -3.37 -8.61
CA PHE A 99 17.65 -3.91 -9.53
C PHE A 99 17.82 -2.97 -10.73
N GLY A 100 19.04 -2.93 -11.27
CA GLY A 100 19.37 -2.10 -12.41
C GLY A 100 19.56 -0.61 -12.08
N LYS A 101 19.75 0.18 -13.12
CA LYS A 101 19.98 1.63 -13.02
C LYS A 101 18.67 2.40 -12.96
N GLN A 102 18.75 3.63 -12.43
CA GLN A 102 17.58 4.51 -12.34
C GLN A 102 17.04 4.93 -13.72
N ALA A 103 17.89 4.91 -14.74
CA ALA A 103 17.51 5.23 -16.13
C ALA A 103 16.80 4.10 -16.86
N ASP A 104 16.88 2.87 -16.36
CA ASP A 104 16.36 1.69 -17.07
C ASP A 104 14.84 1.78 -17.25
N GLN A 105 14.37 1.31 -18.41
CA GLN A 105 12.95 1.28 -18.76
C GLN A 105 12.14 0.41 -17.81
N ILE A 106 12.70 -0.75 -17.46
CA ILE A 106 12.07 -1.75 -16.60
C ILE A 106 12.94 -1.90 -15.37
N ARG A 107 12.34 -1.80 -14.19
CA ARG A 107 13.07 -1.85 -12.94
C ARG A 107 12.37 -2.76 -11.93
N PRO A 108 12.77 -4.03 -11.85
CA PRO A 108 12.31 -4.92 -10.79
C PRO A 108 12.81 -4.43 -9.43
N TYR A 109 12.08 -4.73 -8.37
CA TYR A 109 12.47 -4.41 -7.01
C TYR A 109 11.87 -5.40 -6.02
N ILE A 110 12.53 -5.52 -4.88
CA ILE A 110 12.04 -6.20 -3.69
C ILE A 110 11.91 -5.19 -2.55
N LEU A 111 11.07 -5.50 -1.59
CA LEU A 111 10.82 -4.61 -0.47
C LEU A 111 10.44 -5.41 0.78
N GLY A 112 10.66 -4.80 1.93
CA GLY A 112 10.25 -5.36 3.20
C GLY A 112 10.25 -4.30 4.28
N GLY A 113 9.40 -4.49 5.27
CA GLY A 113 9.28 -3.49 6.33
C GLY A 113 8.35 -3.90 7.45
N VAL A 114 8.18 -2.97 8.36
CA VAL A 114 7.31 -3.08 9.54
C VAL A 114 6.36 -1.90 9.58
N GLY A 115 5.23 -2.09 10.21
CA GLY A 115 4.24 -1.03 10.27
C GLY A 115 3.14 -1.27 11.28
N TYR A 116 2.10 -0.47 11.15
CA TYR A 116 0.98 -0.45 12.07
C TYR A 116 -0.32 -0.49 11.30
N TYR A 117 -1.24 -1.35 11.75
CA TYR A 117 -2.52 -1.59 11.10
C TYR A 117 -3.66 -1.49 12.11
N ASN A 118 -4.72 -0.83 11.71
CA ASN A 118 -6.01 -0.87 12.39
C ASN A 118 -6.95 -1.76 11.56
N VAL A 119 -7.38 -2.85 12.15
CA VAL A 119 -8.33 -3.79 11.58
C VAL A 119 -9.67 -3.55 12.24
N LYS A 120 -10.67 -3.13 11.47
CA LYS A 120 -12.03 -2.91 11.95
C LYS A 120 -12.96 -3.96 11.36
N PHE A 121 -13.62 -4.67 12.24
CA PHE A 121 -14.66 -5.65 11.91
C PHE A 121 -16.02 -5.11 12.29
N SER A 122 -17.00 -5.20 11.40
CA SER A 122 -18.35 -4.70 11.63
C SER A 122 -19.39 -5.75 11.22
N ALA A 123 -20.24 -6.18 12.15
CA ALA A 123 -21.30 -7.14 11.95
C ALA A 123 -22.54 -6.76 12.78
N GLY A 124 -23.74 -6.84 12.21
CA GLY A 124 -25.02 -6.66 12.93
C GLY A 124 -25.14 -5.33 13.68
N GLY A 125 -24.54 -4.24 13.19
CA GLY A 125 -24.54 -2.93 13.88
C GLY A 125 -23.48 -2.78 14.96
N VAL A 126 -22.74 -3.84 15.32
CA VAL A 126 -21.63 -3.81 16.27
C VAL A 126 -20.32 -3.69 15.51
N SER A 127 -19.39 -2.89 16.03
CA SER A 127 -18.05 -2.75 15.46
C SER A 127 -16.99 -2.97 16.52
N ALA A 128 -15.99 -3.79 16.20
CA ALA A 128 -14.76 -3.92 16.97
C ALA A 128 -13.58 -3.48 16.11
N SER A 129 -12.60 -2.83 16.73
CA SER A 129 -11.36 -2.46 16.04
C SER A 129 -10.16 -2.78 16.90
N GLU A 130 -9.12 -3.28 16.27
CA GLU A 130 -7.86 -3.62 16.90
C GLU A 130 -6.71 -3.01 16.10
N SER A 131 -5.74 -2.44 16.82
CA SER A 131 -4.57 -1.84 16.21
C SER A 131 -3.32 -2.60 16.62
N LYS A 132 -2.56 -3.10 15.66
CA LYS A 132 -1.41 -3.98 15.89
C LYS A 132 -0.26 -3.69 14.94
N VAL A 133 0.91 -4.11 15.39
CA VAL A 133 2.11 -4.14 14.56
C VAL A 133 1.99 -5.26 13.53
N GLY A 134 2.43 -4.95 12.32
CA GLY A 134 2.55 -5.91 11.23
C GLY A 134 3.91 -5.81 10.55
N PHE A 135 4.26 -6.84 9.83
CA PHE A 135 5.41 -6.84 8.94
C PHE A 135 4.99 -7.30 7.57
N GLY A 136 5.72 -6.86 6.56
CA GLY A 136 5.43 -7.25 5.20
C GLY A 136 6.68 -7.30 4.35
N GLY A 137 6.59 -8.06 3.26
CA GLY A 137 7.64 -8.13 2.26
C GLY A 137 7.04 -8.51 0.91
N GLY A 138 7.72 -8.12 -0.16
CA GLY A 138 7.17 -8.37 -1.48
C GLY A 138 8.13 -7.99 -2.60
N ALA A 139 7.57 -7.99 -3.79
CA ALA A 139 8.28 -7.64 -5.00
C ALA A 139 7.38 -6.87 -5.96
N GLY A 140 8.00 -6.12 -6.85
CA GLY A 140 7.30 -5.39 -7.88
C GLY A 140 8.17 -5.11 -9.09
N ILE A 141 7.53 -4.56 -10.09
CA ILE A 141 8.17 -4.12 -11.33
C ILE A 141 7.67 -2.71 -11.65
N ALA A 142 8.59 -1.82 -11.97
CA ALA A 142 8.29 -0.46 -12.36
C ALA A 142 8.73 -0.19 -13.79
N PHE A 143 7.85 0.39 -14.59
CA PHE A 143 8.05 0.72 -16.00
C PHE A 143 8.13 2.23 -16.15
N LYS A 144 9.16 2.74 -16.80
CA LYS A 144 9.29 4.15 -17.12
C LYS A 144 8.29 4.54 -18.21
N VAL A 145 7.58 5.65 -18.00
CA VAL A 145 6.60 6.18 -18.95
C VAL A 145 7.06 7.53 -19.47
N GLY A 146 7.17 7.65 -20.78
CA GLY A 146 7.63 8.88 -21.43
C GLY A 146 9.10 9.18 -21.17
N THR A 147 9.47 10.43 -21.39
CA THR A 147 10.85 10.93 -21.21
C THR A 147 11.16 11.42 -19.79
N GLY A 148 10.12 11.56 -18.96
CA GLY A 148 10.23 12.05 -17.58
C GLY A 148 10.64 10.99 -16.57
N SER A 149 10.41 11.29 -15.31
CA SER A 149 10.69 10.41 -14.17
C SER A 149 9.49 9.57 -13.71
N THR A 150 8.36 9.69 -14.41
CA THR A 150 7.12 8.96 -14.11
C THR A 150 7.30 7.45 -14.36
N ARG A 151 6.80 6.65 -13.43
CA ARG A 151 6.80 5.18 -13.54
C ARG A 151 5.43 4.62 -13.20
N VAL A 152 4.96 3.70 -14.02
CA VAL A 152 3.85 2.80 -13.67
C VAL A 152 4.44 1.57 -13.00
N PHE A 153 3.74 1.00 -12.03
CA PHE A 153 4.23 -0.19 -11.33
C PHE A 153 3.12 -1.20 -11.06
N VAL A 154 3.54 -2.45 -10.91
CA VAL A 154 2.74 -3.53 -10.33
C VAL A 154 3.54 -4.11 -9.16
N GLU A 155 2.88 -4.37 -8.04
CA GLU A 155 3.50 -4.81 -6.80
C GLU A 155 2.61 -5.80 -6.06
N GLY A 156 3.20 -6.86 -5.55
CA GLY A 156 2.56 -7.81 -4.63
C GLY A 156 3.33 -7.86 -3.32
N LYS A 157 2.62 -7.80 -2.19
CA LYS A 157 3.20 -7.91 -0.85
C LYS A 157 2.52 -9.01 -0.05
N PHE A 158 3.28 -9.71 0.75
CA PHE A 158 2.77 -10.54 1.82
C PHE A 158 2.81 -9.73 3.12
N VAL A 159 1.68 -9.59 3.78
CA VAL A 159 1.56 -8.83 5.03
C VAL A 159 0.96 -9.72 6.11
N ASN A 160 1.61 -9.72 7.26
CA ASN A 160 1.13 -10.40 8.46
C ASN A 160 0.99 -9.37 9.59
N VAL A 161 -0.19 -9.31 10.17
CA VAL A 161 -0.52 -8.45 11.32
C VAL A 161 -0.81 -9.35 12.49
N SER A 162 -0.03 -9.23 13.56
CA SER A 162 -0.25 -9.97 14.82
C SER A 162 -1.50 -9.43 15.49
N THR A 163 -2.49 -10.29 15.71
CA THR A 163 -3.75 -9.94 16.39
C THR A 163 -3.90 -10.76 17.68
N THR A 164 -4.77 -10.34 18.59
CA THR A 164 -5.03 -11.07 19.82
C THR A 164 -5.68 -12.42 19.49
N GLY A 165 -4.98 -13.52 19.81
CA GLY A 165 -5.43 -14.87 19.51
C GLY A 165 -5.08 -15.41 18.12
N GLY A 166 -4.28 -14.68 17.31
CA GLY A 166 -3.88 -15.17 15.99
C GLY A 166 -3.13 -14.14 15.15
N SER A 167 -3.23 -14.30 13.84
CA SER A 167 -2.67 -13.33 12.89
C SER A 167 -3.64 -13.09 11.73
N THR A 168 -3.69 -11.85 11.26
CA THR A 168 -4.38 -11.50 10.03
C THR A 168 -3.35 -11.41 8.91
N THR A 169 -3.41 -12.36 8.00
CA THR A 169 -2.48 -12.45 6.87
C THR A 169 -3.20 -12.12 5.57
N PHE A 170 -2.59 -11.29 4.74
CA PHE A 170 -3.16 -10.92 3.45
C PHE A 170 -2.09 -10.58 2.42
N LEU A 171 -2.46 -10.69 1.15
CA LEU A 171 -1.65 -10.39 -0.01
C LEU A 171 -2.29 -9.22 -0.79
N PRO A 172 -1.86 -7.98 -0.61
CA PRO A 172 -2.19 -6.88 -1.49
C PRO A 172 -1.46 -7.02 -2.83
N ILE A 173 -2.22 -6.99 -3.92
CA ILE A 173 -1.72 -6.90 -5.29
C ILE A 173 -2.22 -5.57 -5.84
N ARG A 174 -1.30 -4.68 -6.18
CA ARG A 174 -1.65 -3.32 -6.59
C ARG A 174 -0.90 -2.87 -7.83
N ALA A 175 -1.53 -2.00 -8.60
CA ALA A 175 -0.91 -1.26 -9.67
C ALA A 175 -1.06 0.24 -9.38
N GLY A 176 -0.13 1.04 -9.87
CA GLY A 176 -0.14 2.47 -9.61
C GLY A 176 0.86 3.24 -10.43
N ILE A 177 0.97 4.51 -10.10
CA ILE A 177 1.88 5.44 -10.78
C ILE A 177 2.69 6.18 -9.71
N ARG A 178 3.98 6.35 -9.98
CA ARG A 178 4.91 7.12 -9.16
C ARG A 178 5.50 8.27 -9.94
N PHE A 179 5.55 9.42 -9.30
CA PHE A 179 6.08 10.68 -9.84
C PHE A 179 7.31 11.11 -9.04
N GLY A 180 8.18 11.93 -9.63
CA GLY A 180 9.35 12.48 -8.96
C GLY A 180 10.58 11.59 -9.07
N GLY A 181 11.70 12.12 -8.54
CA GLY A 181 13.03 11.49 -8.64
C GLY A 181 13.62 11.64 -10.03
N LYS A 182 14.64 12.48 -10.14
CA LYS A 182 15.52 12.55 -11.34
C LYS A 182 16.74 11.67 -11.12
#